data_e91f61a37a8dd72e4a81c08448c44a90
#
_entry.id   e91f61a37a8dd72e4a81c08448c44a90
#
_cell.length_a   1.000
_cell.length_b   1.000
_cell.length_c   1.000
_cell.angle_alpha   90.00
_cell.angle_beta   90.00
_cell.angle_gamma   90.00
#
_symmetry.space_group_name_H-M   'P 1'
#
loop_
_entity.id
_entity.type
_entity.pdbx_description
1 polymer ?
#
loop_
_entity_poly.entity_id
_entity_poly.type
_entity_poly.pdbx_seq_one_letter_code
_entity_poly.pdbx_strand_id
1 'polypeptide(L)'
;MSKEPGRLRRPLIAALTALSALAALAFWHLTPATQPEYITALVTRGDLEVSVLANGVLQPVRQVEVGAQVNGQLKSLKVKLGDKVTRGQLLAQIDPVLLENAQRQADAALASGKARREAKLSRLRQARLNWQRQRGLQAQEAASHQELEIAEADLRALQAELTALDADIAQLGIKAESARIDLGYTRIVAPMDGEVVALNTLEGQTVVASYQVPTILKLADLGAMTVKAQVSEADVIRIGDRQAVYFTILGEPDRRYHARLQAIQPSPEKINNAVFFNALFDVPNPEHKLRIDMTAQVAIMLGEARNTLLVPLAALGTRDKDGTAAVRVLRAGQHVESVQVRTGLANNVHAQVLAGLVEGDRVITGDASAMAGKGEP
;
A
#
# COMPACT_ATOMS: atom_id res chain seq x y z
N MET A 1 -48.94 -74.32 76.63
CA MET A 1 -49.72 -74.25 75.40
C MET A 1 -49.21 -73.03 74.62
N SER A 2 -48.31 -73.13 73.71
CA SER A 2 -47.79 -72.07 72.90
C SER A 2 -47.93 -72.37 71.41
N LYS A 3 -48.73 -71.58 70.71
CA LYS A 3 -48.95 -71.66 69.25
C LYS A 3 -47.83 -70.91 68.53
N GLU A 4 -47.10 -71.58 67.67
CA GLU A 4 -46.19 -70.88 66.69
C GLU A 4 -47.01 -70.36 65.52
N PRO A 5 -46.75 -69.06 65.10
CA PRO A 5 -47.17 -68.53 63.79
C PRO A 5 -45.92 -68.21 62.95
N GLY A 6 -45.60 -68.99 61.95
CA GLY A 6 -44.41 -68.61 61.18
C GLY A 6 -44.16 -69.31 59.84
N ARG A 7 -45.05 -70.16 59.30
CA ARG A 7 -44.73 -70.89 58.05
C ARG A 7 -45.29 -70.41 56.73
N LEU A 8 -46.15 -69.39 56.71
CA LEU A 8 -46.77 -68.87 55.46
C LEU A 8 -46.15 -67.59 54.88
N ARG A 9 -45.19 -66.97 55.59
CA ARG A 9 -44.57 -65.66 55.07
C ARG A 9 -43.40 -65.86 54.08
N ARG A 10 -42.74 -66.99 54.07
CA ARG A 10 -41.58 -67.28 53.20
C ARG A 10 -41.91 -67.42 51.71
N PRO A 11 -42.99 -68.17 51.29
CA PRO A 11 -43.29 -68.28 49.87
C PRO A 11 -43.83 -66.95 49.26
N LEU A 12 -44.50 -66.11 50.08
CA LEU A 12 -45.00 -64.81 49.59
C LEU A 12 -43.87 -63.80 49.31
N ILE A 13 -42.83 -63.83 50.16
CA ILE A 13 -41.64 -62.95 49.94
C ILE A 13 -40.87 -63.44 48.71
N ALA A 14 -40.72 -64.74 48.50
CA ALA A 14 -40.04 -65.26 47.32
C ALA A 14 -40.82 -65.00 46.02
N ALA A 15 -42.18 -65.00 46.06
CA ALA A 15 -43.01 -64.65 44.92
C ALA A 15 -42.94 -63.15 44.59
N LEU A 16 -42.87 -62.32 45.63
CA LEU A 16 -42.73 -60.83 45.43
C LEU A 16 -41.38 -60.49 44.88
N THR A 17 -40.29 -61.12 45.31
CA THR A 17 -38.94 -60.89 44.77
C THR A 17 -38.79 -61.40 43.33
N ALA A 18 -39.44 -62.55 43.03
CA ALA A 18 -39.45 -63.06 41.65
C ALA A 18 -40.26 -62.15 40.71
N LEU A 19 -41.39 -61.61 41.19
CA LEU A 19 -42.20 -60.64 40.41
C LEU A 19 -41.50 -59.30 40.19
N SER A 20 -40.77 -58.77 41.21
CA SER A 20 -39.98 -57.54 41.09
C SER A 20 -38.78 -57.73 40.18
N ALA A 21 -38.13 -58.91 40.19
CA ALA A 21 -37.03 -59.21 39.27
C ALA A 21 -37.52 -59.36 37.83
N LEU A 22 -38.70 -59.94 37.58
CA LEU A 22 -39.32 -60.01 36.27
C LEU A 22 -39.78 -58.64 35.78
N ALA A 23 -40.33 -57.80 36.66
CA ALA A 23 -40.70 -56.46 36.34
C ALA A 23 -39.46 -55.56 36.03
N ALA A 24 -38.36 -55.72 36.76
CA ALA A 24 -37.11 -55.01 36.50
C ALA A 24 -36.47 -55.51 35.18
N LEU A 25 -36.54 -56.81 34.87
CA LEU A 25 -36.07 -57.32 33.58
C LEU A 25 -36.95 -56.83 32.41
N ALA A 26 -38.27 -56.80 32.59
CA ALA A 26 -39.22 -56.29 31.62
C ALA A 26 -39.00 -54.75 31.43
N PHE A 27 -38.78 -54.01 32.51
CA PHE A 27 -38.48 -52.57 32.45
C PHE A 27 -37.15 -52.29 31.72
N TRP A 28 -36.13 -53.14 31.94
CA TRP A 28 -34.82 -52.97 31.24
C TRP A 28 -34.91 -53.36 29.76
N HIS A 29 -35.78 -54.29 29.39
CA HIS A 29 -36.03 -54.67 27.99
C HIS A 29 -37.02 -53.71 27.24
N LEU A 30 -37.91 -53.05 27.99
CA LEU A 30 -38.89 -52.09 27.42
C LEU A 30 -38.45 -50.63 27.45
N THR A 31 -37.32 -50.27 28.10
CA THR A 31 -36.77 -48.92 27.98
C THR A 31 -36.23 -48.78 26.55
N PRO A 32 -36.89 -47.94 25.71
CA PRO A 32 -36.35 -47.70 24.37
C PRO A 32 -34.97 -47.08 24.55
N ALA A 33 -33.95 -47.69 23.97
CA ALA A 33 -32.63 -47.07 23.87
C ALA A 33 -32.82 -45.70 23.24
N THR A 34 -32.52 -44.63 23.98
CA THR A 34 -32.60 -43.26 23.48
C THR A 34 -31.71 -43.22 22.25
N GLN A 35 -32.32 -43.22 21.08
CA GLN A 35 -31.57 -43.12 19.82
C GLN A 35 -30.86 -41.78 19.80
N PRO A 36 -29.57 -41.75 19.58
CA PRO A 36 -28.83 -40.49 19.53
C PRO A 36 -29.43 -39.62 18.39
N GLU A 37 -29.89 -38.46 18.74
CA GLU A 37 -30.38 -37.47 17.77
C GLU A 37 -29.16 -36.77 17.14
N TYR A 38 -29.01 -36.91 15.82
CA TYR A 38 -27.91 -36.38 15.08
C TYR A 38 -28.31 -35.08 14.37
N ILE A 39 -27.47 -34.02 14.48
CA ILE A 39 -27.57 -32.82 13.63
C ILE A 39 -26.97 -33.21 12.29
N THR A 40 -27.75 -33.07 11.21
CA THR A 40 -27.31 -33.46 9.87
C THR A 40 -27.37 -32.29 8.89
N ALA A 41 -26.48 -32.32 7.93
CA ALA A 41 -26.50 -31.42 6.75
C ALA A 41 -26.56 -32.25 5.47
N LEU A 42 -27.16 -31.68 4.43
CA LEU A 42 -27.20 -32.33 3.10
C LEU A 42 -25.92 -31.99 2.32
N VAL A 43 -25.38 -32.97 1.62
CA VAL A 43 -24.36 -32.76 0.61
C VAL A 43 -25.04 -32.14 -0.63
N THR A 44 -24.64 -30.94 -0.99
CA THR A 44 -25.21 -30.18 -2.10
C THR A 44 -24.16 -29.83 -3.15
N ARG A 45 -24.56 -29.57 -4.37
CA ARG A 45 -23.67 -28.98 -5.37
C ARG A 45 -23.69 -27.46 -5.27
N GLY A 46 -22.52 -26.88 -5.42
CA GLY A 46 -22.37 -25.42 -5.41
C GLY A 46 -20.97 -25.00 -5.80
N ASP A 47 -20.77 -23.71 -5.82
CA ASP A 47 -19.47 -23.08 -6.06
C ASP A 47 -18.75 -22.86 -4.74
N LEU A 48 -17.48 -23.17 -4.71
CA LEU A 48 -16.61 -22.96 -3.57
C LEU A 48 -15.49 -21.99 -3.92
N GLU A 49 -15.49 -20.86 -3.26
CA GLU A 49 -14.40 -19.88 -3.33
C GLU A 49 -13.54 -20.00 -2.05
N VAL A 50 -12.24 -20.08 -2.25
CA VAL A 50 -11.24 -19.99 -1.17
C VAL A 50 -10.46 -18.72 -1.38
N SER A 51 -10.55 -17.80 -0.43
CA SER A 51 -9.90 -16.50 -0.51
C SER A 51 -9.29 -16.12 0.84
N VAL A 52 -8.27 -15.29 0.76
CA VAL A 52 -7.75 -14.53 1.90
C VAL A 52 -8.48 -13.20 1.94
N LEU A 53 -9.10 -12.91 3.07
CA LEU A 53 -9.76 -11.63 3.32
C LEU A 53 -8.79 -10.66 3.96
N ALA A 54 -8.75 -9.44 3.44
CA ALA A 54 -7.88 -8.37 3.93
C ALA A 54 -8.61 -7.03 3.89
N ASN A 55 -8.32 -6.16 4.83
CA ASN A 55 -8.73 -4.76 4.74
C ASN A 55 -7.73 -4.00 3.89
N GLY A 56 -8.21 -3.14 3.03
CA GLY A 56 -7.38 -2.30 2.18
C GLY A 56 -7.75 -0.84 2.27
N VAL A 57 -6.83 0.01 1.84
CA VAL A 57 -7.02 1.45 1.69
C VAL A 57 -6.69 1.83 0.25
N LEU A 58 -7.53 2.67 -0.34
CA LEU A 58 -7.34 3.18 -1.68
C LEU A 58 -6.38 4.38 -1.65
N GLN A 59 -5.35 4.33 -2.48
CA GLN A 59 -4.39 5.42 -2.65
C GLN A 59 -4.29 5.79 -4.13
N PRO A 60 -3.97 7.02 -4.50
CA PRO A 60 -3.72 7.35 -5.90
C PRO A 60 -2.44 6.66 -6.37
N VAL A 61 -2.39 6.27 -7.65
CA VAL A 61 -1.19 5.65 -8.24
C VAL A 61 0.03 6.57 -8.13
N ARG A 62 -0.21 7.88 -8.27
CA ARG A 62 0.83 8.90 -8.11
C ARG A 62 0.29 10.06 -7.30
N GLN A 63 1.04 10.45 -6.28
CA GLN A 63 0.78 11.64 -5.47
C GLN A 63 2.09 12.36 -5.24
N VAL A 64 2.07 13.70 -5.39
CA VAL A 64 3.23 14.55 -5.17
C VAL A 64 2.84 15.71 -4.27
N GLU A 65 3.67 15.95 -3.27
CA GLU A 65 3.59 17.14 -2.44
C GLU A 65 4.39 18.27 -3.11
N VAL A 66 3.70 19.32 -3.50
CA VAL A 66 4.31 20.49 -4.12
C VAL A 66 4.65 21.48 -3.01
N GLY A 67 5.95 21.70 -2.81
CA GLY A 67 6.48 22.57 -1.76
C GLY A 67 7.12 23.84 -2.29
N ALA A 68 7.42 24.78 -1.38
CA ALA A 68 8.21 25.96 -1.66
C ALA A 68 9.70 25.69 -1.48
N GLN A 69 10.54 26.18 -2.41
CA GLN A 69 12.01 26.05 -2.35
C GLN A 69 12.69 27.34 -1.87
N VAL A 70 11.94 28.44 -1.81
CA VAL A 70 12.41 29.74 -1.33
C VAL A 70 11.49 30.28 -0.24
N ASN A 71 12.06 31.13 0.62
CA ASN A 71 11.31 31.81 1.68
C ASN A 71 10.54 33.00 1.09
N GLY A 72 9.37 33.27 1.64
CA GLY A 72 8.59 34.45 1.28
C GLY A 72 7.11 34.30 1.59
N GLN A 73 6.35 35.36 1.34
CA GLN A 73 4.91 35.35 1.45
C GLN A 73 4.29 34.77 0.19
N LEU A 74 3.30 33.87 0.34
CA LEU A 74 2.51 33.35 -0.77
C LEU A 74 1.62 34.49 -1.31
N LYS A 75 2.04 35.11 -2.41
CA LYS A 75 1.36 36.27 -2.98
C LYS A 75 0.06 35.91 -3.67
N SER A 76 0.00 34.78 -4.34
CA SER A 76 -1.21 34.30 -4.99
C SER A 76 -1.23 32.80 -5.14
N LEU A 77 -2.44 32.25 -4.99
CA LEU A 77 -2.77 30.85 -5.26
C LEU A 77 -3.69 30.80 -6.47
N LYS A 78 -3.27 30.15 -7.57
CA LYS A 78 -3.97 30.15 -8.86
C LYS A 78 -4.92 28.98 -9.05
N VAL A 79 -4.97 28.07 -8.07
CA VAL A 79 -5.76 26.85 -8.12
C VAL A 79 -6.56 26.68 -6.84
N LYS A 80 -7.67 25.92 -6.93
CA LYS A 80 -8.55 25.56 -5.82
C LYS A 80 -8.52 24.04 -5.63
N LEU A 81 -9.04 23.59 -4.49
CA LEU A 81 -9.24 22.17 -4.23
C LEU A 81 -10.17 21.58 -5.30
N GLY A 82 -9.79 20.45 -5.88
CA GLY A 82 -10.51 19.76 -6.95
C GLY A 82 -10.20 20.25 -8.36
N ASP A 83 -9.34 21.26 -8.53
CA ASP A 83 -8.94 21.74 -9.87
C ASP A 83 -8.02 20.71 -10.56
N LYS A 84 -8.29 20.45 -11.84
CA LYS A 84 -7.41 19.67 -12.70
C LYS A 84 -6.32 20.57 -13.26
N VAL A 85 -5.08 20.11 -13.15
CA VAL A 85 -3.90 20.85 -13.58
C VAL A 85 -3.04 20.02 -14.52
N THR A 86 -2.34 20.70 -15.42
CA THR A 86 -1.39 20.09 -16.34
C THR A 86 0.05 20.37 -15.90
N ARG A 87 0.97 19.51 -16.25
CA ARG A 87 2.40 19.68 -15.95
C ARG A 87 2.91 21.02 -16.47
N GLY A 88 3.63 21.75 -15.60
CA GLY A 88 4.17 23.10 -15.90
C GLY A 88 3.18 24.24 -15.67
N GLN A 89 1.90 23.97 -15.38
CA GLN A 89 0.92 24.98 -15.03
C GLN A 89 1.30 25.70 -13.74
N LEU A 90 1.18 27.04 -13.72
CA LEU A 90 1.44 27.86 -12.54
C LEU A 90 0.35 27.60 -11.48
N LEU A 91 0.75 27.12 -10.31
CA LEU A 91 -0.12 26.80 -9.19
C LEU A 91 -0.17 27.92 -8.17
N ALA A 92 0.99 28.46 -7.84
CA ALA A 92 1.13 29.50 -6.83
C ALA A 92 2.35 30.38 -7.11
N GLN A 93 2.37 31.56 -6.51
CA GLN A 93 3.49 32.48 -6.62
C GLN A 93 3.85 33.07 -5.25
N ILE A 94 5.11 32.93 -4.88
CA ILE A 94 5.74 33.61 -3.75
C ILE A 94 6.08 35.02 -4.17
N ASP A 95 6.05 35.99 -3.27
CA ASP A 95 6.40 37.40 -3.60
C ASP A 95 7.84 37.46 -4.13
N PRO A 96 8.01 37.84 -5.42
CA PRO A 96 9.30 37.79 -6.08
C PRO A 96 10.19 39.04 -5.83
N VAL A 97 9.64 40.08 -5.24
CA VAL A 97 10.28 41.43 -5.20
C VAL A 97 11.71 41.39 -4.66
N LEU A 98 11.96 40.64 -3.57
CA LEU A 98 13.29 40.54 -2.99
C LEU A 98 14.27 39.85 -3.93
N LEU A 99 13.84 38.73 -4.53
CA LEU A 99 14.66 37.91 -5.43
C LEU A 99 14.85 38.58 -6.80
N GLU A 100 13.86 39.34 -7.30
CA GLU A 100 14.02 40.18 -8.48
C GLU A 100 15.08 41.28 -8.26
N ASN A 101 15.11 41.90 -7.08
CA ASN A 101 16.14 42.85 -6.72
C ASN A 101 17.52 42.21 -6.65
N ALA A 102 17.63 41.02 -6.03
CA ALA A 102 18.88 40.26 -5.97
C ALA A 102 19.39 39.88 -7.36
N GLN A 103 18.51 39.42 -8.27
CA GLN A 103 18.87 39.15 -9.65
C GLN A 103 19.37 40.40 -10.36
N ARG A 104 18.63 41.51 -10.27
CA ARG A 104 19.03 42.78 -10.91
C ARG A 104 20.40 43.26 -10.40
N GLN A 105 20.68 43.11 -9.11
CA GLN A 105 21.97 43.46 -8.53
C GLN A 105 23.09 42.56 -9.07
N ALA A 106 22.88 41.24 -9.18
CA ALA A 106 23.85 40.30 -9.72
C ALA A 106 24.12 40.58 -11.22
N ASP A 107 23.06 40.82 -12.01
CA ASP A 107 23.20 41.18 -13.43
C ASP A 107 23.97 42.48 -13.63
N ALA A 108 23.72 43.51 -12.81
CA ALA A 108 24.46 44.77 -12.85
C ALA A 108 25.95 44.57 -12.49
N ALA A 109 26.26 43.73 -11.51
CA ALA A 109 27.63 43.40 -11.15
C ALA A 109 28.37 42.71 -12.30
N LEU A 110 27.72 41.74 -12.96
CA LEU A 110 28.25 41.02 -14.14
C LEU A 110 28.49 42.01 -15.30
N ALA A 111 27.55 42.91 -15.57
CA ALA A 111 27.71 43.93 -16.62
C ALA A 111 28.89 44.88 -16.32
N SER A 112 29.05 45.31 -15.06
CA SER A 112 30.20 46.12 -14.63
C SER A 112 31.54 45.38 -14.82
N GLY A 113 31.60 44.08 -14.46
CA GLY A 113 32.78 43.23 -14.69
C GLY A 113 33.16 43.18 -16.18
N LYS A 114 32.17 42.95 -17.04
CA LYS A 114 32.37 42.91 -18.50
C LYS A 114 32.88 44.26 -19.03
N ALA A 115 32.33 45.39 -18.55
CA ALA A 115 32.80 46.72 -18.95
C ALA A 115 34.26 47.00 -18.52
N ARG A 116 34.66 46.55 -17.29
CA ARG A 116 36.04 46.63 -16.82
C ARG A 116 37.01 45.83 -17.70
N ARG A 117 36.57 44.64 -18.14
CA ARG A 117 37.33 43.79 -19.06
C ARG A 117 37.58 44.50 -20.40
N GLU A 118 36.56 45.11 -21.00
CA GLU A 118 36.70 45.87 -22.24
C GLU A 118 37.66 47.05 -22.11
N ALA A 119 37.62 47.80 -21.01
CA ALA A 119 38.58 48.87 -20.72
C ALA A 119 40.02 48.31 -20.60
N LYS A 120 40.17 47.14 -19.91
CA LYS A 120 41.49 46.52 -19.77
C LYS A 120 41.99 45.94 -21.11
N LEU A 121 41.12 45.37 -21.93
CA LEU A 121 41.43 44.88 -23.27
C LEU A 121 41.97 46.00 -24.19
N SER A 122 41.40 47.23 -24.07
CA SER A 122 41.89 48.39 -24.81
C SER A 122 43.30 48.77 -24.37
N ARG A 123 43.61 48.75 -23.06
CA ARG A 123 44.96 48.98 -22.54
C ARG A 123 45.95 47.88 -23.01
N LEU A 124 45.54 46.62 -23.03
CA LEU A 124 46.33 45.53 -23.53
C LEU A 124 46.69 45.70 -25.01
N ARG A 125 45.74 46.16 -25.85
CA ARG A 125 46.01 46.48 -27.26
C ARG A 125 47.09 47.56 -27.38
N GLN A 126 46.98 48.64 -26.58
CA GLN A 126 47.96 49.68 -26.54
C GLN A 126 49.38 49.23 -26.15
N ALA A 127 49.48 48.42 -25.05
CA ALA A 127 50.75 47.86 -24.61
C ALA A 127 51.35 46.89 -25.65
N ARG A 128 50.52 46.12 -26.33
CA ARG A 128 50.99 45.24 -27.42
C ARG A 128 51.58 46.00 -28.59
N LEU A 129 50.94 47.12 -29.01
CA LEU A 129 51.42 47.95 -30.05
C LEU A 129 52.75 48.65 -29.63
N ASN A 130 52.86 49.08 -28.37
CA ASN A 130 54.09 49.64 -27.83
C ASN A 130 55.24 48.61 -27.82
N TRP A 131 55.00 47.42 -27.33
CA TRP A 131 55.98 46.34 -27.36
C TRP A 131 56.43 45.99 -28.78
N GLN A 132 55.51 45.93 -29.75
CA GLN A 132 55.84 45.69 -31.16
C GLN A 132 56.74 46.83 -31.74
N ARG A 133 56.47 48.09 -31.36
CA ARG A 133 57.29 49.24 -31.78
C ARG A 133 58.68 49.17 -31.19
N GLN A 134 58.78 48.93 -29.87
CA GLN A 134 60.08 48.84 -29.20
C GLN A 134 60.91 47.65 -29.75
N ARG A 135 60.29 46.50 -30.02
CA ARG A 135 60.98 45.38 -30.66
C ARG A 135 61.51 45.70 -32.07
N GLY A 136 60.73 46.46 -32.87
CA GLY A 136 61.17 46.91 -34.21
C GLY A 136 62.32 47.90 -34.16
N LEU A 137 62.29 48.86 -33.21
CA LEU A 137 63.35 49.81 -33.00
C LEU A 137 64.63 49.16 -32.49
N GLN A 138 64.52 48.19 -31.56
CA GLN A 138 65.68 47.44 -31.04
C GLN A 138 66.36 46.62 -32.14
N ALA A 139 65.58 46.00 -33.05
CA ALA A 139 66.11 45.26 -34.19
C ALA A 139 66.88 46.19 -35.19
N GLN A 140 66.68 47.52 -35.11
CA GLN A 140 67.39 48.55 -35.87
C GLN A 140 68.46 49.21 -35.01
N GLU A 141 68.78 48.74 -33.83
CA GLU A 141 69.72 49.35 -32.86
C GLU A 141 69.30 50.76 -32.38
N ALA A 142 68.03 51.12 -32.54
CA ALA A 142 67.48 52.43 -32.22
C ALA A 142 66.75 52.53 -30.89
N ALA A 143 66.70 51.42 -30.07
CA ALA A 143 66.17 51.37 -28.70
C ALA A 143 67.07 50.56 -27.79
N SER A 144 67.01 50.85 -26.47
CA SER A 144 67.77 50.12 -25.48
C SER A 144 67.08 48.76 -25.14
N HIS A 145 67.87 47.71 -24.72
CA HIS A 145 67.35 46.45 -24.20
C HIS A 145 66.39 46.68 -23.04
N GLN A 146 66.67 47.60 -22.15
CA GLN A 146 65.84 47.94 -20.99
C GLN A 146 64.43 48.44 -21.40
N GLU A 147 64.30 49.23 -22.43
CA GLU A 147 62.98 49.74 -22.92
C GLU A 147 62.15 48.59 -23.48
N LEU A 148 62.77 47.60 -24.18
CA LEU A 148 62.07 46.45 -24.68
C LEU A 148 61.60 45.53 -23.51
N GLU A 149 62.49 45.28 -22.51
CA GLU A 149 62.14 44.48 -21.32
C GLU A 149 61.02 45.11 -20.53
N ILE A 150 60.96 46.42 -20.34
CA ILE A 150 59.89 47.15 -19.68
C ILE A 150 58.55 47.00 -20.47
N ALA A 151 58.59 47.13 -21.78
CA ALA A 151 57.39 46.99 -22.62
C ALA A 151 56.87 45.55 -22.65
N GLU A 152 57.78 44.56 -22.58
CA GLU A 152 57.39 43.13 -22.48
C GLU A 152 56.82 42.79 -21.12
N ALA A 153 57.38 43.30 -20.03
CA ALA A 153 56.85 43.12 -18.68
C ALA A 153 55.46 43.72 -18.53
N ASP A 154 55.23 44.94 -19.04
CA ASP A 154 53.90 45.58 -19.02
C ASP A 154 52.86 44.79 -19.82
N LEU A 155 53.22 44.27 -21.01
CA LEU A 155 52.37 43.45 -21.82
C LEU A 155 51.95 42.16 -21.06
N ARG A 156 52.93 41.46 -20.44
CA ARG A 156 52.68 40.22 -19.66
C ARG A 156 51.80 40.50 -18.43
N ALA A 157 52.09 41.62 -17.72
CA ALA A 157 51.28 42.05 -16.57
C ALA A 157 49.80 42.27 -16.95
N LEU A 158 49.55 43.01 -18.06
CA LEU A 158 48.21 43.24 -18.54
C LEU A 158 47.50 41.97 -19.04
N GLN A 159 48.24 41.03 -19.63
CA GLN A 159 47.69 39.70 -19.98
C GLN A 159 47.26 38.93 -18.75
N ALA A 160 48.10 38.89 -17.71
CA ALA A 160 47.76 38.22 -16.44
C ALA A 160 46.54 38.86 -15.75
N GLU A 161 46.49 40.20 -15.73
CA GLU A 161 45.34 40.92 -15.17
C GLU A 161 44.05 40.64 -15.96
N LEU A 162 44.12 40.52 -17.27
CA LEU A 162 42.96 40.18 -18.10
C LEU A 162 42.47 38.77 -17.78
N THR A 163 43.41 37.82 -17.60
CA THR A 163 43.05 36.45 -17.18
C THR A 163 42.37 36.42 -15.81
N ALA A 164 42.84 37.23 -14.86
CA ALA A 164 42.21 37.37 -13.55
C ALA A 164 40.79 37.96 -13.67
N LEU A 165 40.61 39.01 -14.50
CA LEU A 165 39.29 39.58 -14.77
C LEU A 165 38.34 38.59 -15.44
N ASP A 166 38.83 37.72 -16.32
CA ASP A 166 38.01 36.66 -16.94
C ASP A 166 37.49 35.66 -15.89
N ALA A 167 38.34 35.31 -14.91
CA ALA A 167 37.93 34.46 -13.78
C ALA A 167 36.89 35.15 -12.87
N ASP A 168 37.07 36.45 -12.59
CA ASP A 168 36.10 37.24 -11.82
C ASP A 168 34.74 37.33 -12.54
N ILE A 169 34.74 37.54 -13.85
CA ILE A 169 33.52 37.58 -14.68
C ILE A 169 32.81 36.24 -14.65
N ALA A 170 33.56 35.12 -14.73
CA ALA A 170 32.98 33.79 -14.61
C ALA A 170 32.27 33.59 -13.24
N GLN A 171 32.92 34.07 -12.15
CA GLN A 171 32.32 34.01 -10.80
C GLN A 171 31.05 34.90 -10.72
N LEU A 172 31.07 36.09 -11.26
CA LEU A 172 29.90 36.97 -11.32
C LEU A 172 28.78 36.39 -12.18
N GLY A 173 29.13 35.68 -13.25
CA GLY A 173 28.18 34.93 -14.09
C GLY A 173 27.43 33.86 -13.31
N ILE A 174 28.17 33.06 -12.52
CA ILE A 174 27.58 32.03 -11.65
C ILE A 174 26.62 32.65 -10.61
N LYS A 175 27.01 33.79 -10.01
CA LYS A 175 26.15 34.52 -9.06
C LYS A 175 24.85 35.01 -9.70
N ALA A 176 24.95 35.56 -10.92
CA ALA A 176 23.78 36.04 -11.67
C ALA A 176 22.84 34.89 -12.04
N GLU A 177 23.38 33.72 -12.45
CA GLU A 177 22.59 32.54 -12.76
C GLU A 177 21.93 31.96 -11.50
N SER A 178 22.64 31.90 -10.37
CA SER A 178 22.05 31.46 -9.09
C SER A 178 20.87 32.35 -8.69
N ALA A 179 21.03 33.67 -8.75
CA ALA A 179 19.96 34.61 -8.43
C ALA A 179 18.73 34.44 -9.36
N ARG A 180 18.98 34.12 -10.65
CA ARG A 180 17.91 33.84 -11.62
C ARG A 180 17.16 32.54 -11.30
N ILE A 181 17.88 31.50 -10.91
CA ILE A 181 17.29 30.22 -10.48
C ILE A 181 16.42 30.43 -9.23
N ASP A 182 16.94 31.17 -8.24
CA ASP A 182 16.21 31.48 -7.02
C ASP A 182 14.92 32.26 -7.29
N LEU A 183 14.96 33.21 -8.22
CA LEU A 183 13.76 33.89 -8.68
C LEU A 183 12.79 32.92 -9.38
N GLY A 184 13.31 31.96 -10.14
CA GLY A 184 12.51 30.91 -10.77
C GLY A 184 11.70 30.11 -9.76
N TYR A 185 12.27 29.83 -8.60
CA TYR A 185 11.61 29.09 -7.51
C TYR A 185 10.45 29.84 -6.84
N THR A 186 10.30 31.15 -7.07
CA THR A 186 9.10 31.86 -6.62
C THR A 186 7.84 31.45 -7.39
N ARG A 187 7.98 30.85 -8.57
CA ARG A 187 6.88 30.37 -9.41
C ARG A 187 6.70 28.87 -9.17
N ILE A 188 5.72 28.51 -8.38
CA ILE A 188 5.42 27.13 -8.07
C ILE A 188 4.55 26.55 -9.18
N VAL A 189 5.09 25.56 -9.90
CA VAL A 189 4.44 24.92 -11.05
C VAL A 189 4.14 23.44 -10.78
N ALA A 190 3.15 22.90 -11.49
CA ALA A 190 2.79 21.48 -11.37
C ALA A 190 3.89 20.58 -11.93
N PRO A 191 4.42 19.61 -11.16
CA PRO A 191 5.44 18.67 -11.64
C PRO A 191 4.86 17.56 -12.52
N MET A 192 3.53 17.34 -12.46
CA MET A 192 2.80 16.32 -13.20
C MET A 192 1.37 16.78 -13.50
N ASP A 193 0.71 16.07 -14.41
CA ASP A 193 -0.74 16.18 -14.58
C ASP A 193 -1.46 15.53 -13.40
N GLY A 194 -2.58 16.12 -12.96
CA GLY A 194 -3.33 15.59 -11.83
C GLY A 194 -4.42 16.56 -11.33
N GLU A 195 -4.95 16.25 -10.17
CA GLU A 195 -5.97 17.05 -9.47
C GLU A 195 -5.44 17.52 -8.12
N VAL A 196 -5.81 18.73 -7.71
CA VAL A 196 -5.45 19.30 -6.40
C VAL A 196 -6.28 18.63 -5.31
N VAL A 197 -5.64 17.78 -4.53
CA VAL A 197 -6.32 16.97 -3.47
C VAL A 197 -6.21 17.58 -2.09
N ALA A 198 -5.26 18.48 -1.87
CA ALA A 198 -5.15 19.22 -0.61
C ALA A 198 -4.46 20.58 -0.84
N LEU A 199 -4.89 21.59 -0.09
CA LEU A 199 -4.25 22.89 0.03
C LEU A 199 -3.75 23.05 1.48
N ASN A 200 -2.44 23.13 1.65
CA ASN A 200 -1.81 23.18 2.98
C ASN A 200 -1.43 24.61 3.38
N THR A 201 -1.34 25.52 2.40
CA THR A 201 -0.93 26.92 2.62
C THR A 201 -1.93 27.86 1.96
N LEU A 202 -2.28 28.91 2.65
CA LEU A 202 -3.23 29.92 2.17
C LEU A 202 -2.50 31.13 1.57
N GLU A 203 -3.19 31.86 0.68
CA GLU A 203 -2.72 33.13 0.15
C GLU A 203 -2.50 34.13 1.30
N GLY A 204 -1.39 34.85 1.24
CA GLY A 204 -0.96 35.79 2.30
C GLY A 204 -0.11 35.15 3.40
N GLN A 205 -0.04 33.82 3.50
CA GLN A 205 0.76 33.12 4.50
C GLN A 205 2.25 33.18 4.12
N THR A 206 3.12 33.40 5.13
CA THR A 206 4.57 33.34 4.96
C THR A 206 5.05 31.90 5.08
N VAL A 207 5.83 31.45 4.09
CA VAL A 207 6.47 30.13 4.05
C VAL A 207 7.96 30.25 4.33
N VAL A 208 8.48 29.34 5.15
CA VAL A 208 9.90 29.30 5.56
C VAL A 208 10.45 27.92 5.18
N ALA A 209 11.28 27.89 4.15
CA ALA A 209 11.86 26.66 3.59
C ALA A 209 13.21 26.27 4.21
N SER A 210 13.65 26.95 5.28
CA SER A 210 15.02 26.81 5.82
C SER A 210 15.24 25.50 6.60
N TYR A 211 14.20 24.88 7.20
CA TYR A 211 14.30 23.68 8.02
C TYR A 211 13.54 22.48 7.46
N GLN A 212 12.38 22.72 6.90
CA GLN A 212 11.56 21.73 6.21
C GLN A 212 10.95 22.40 4.98
N VAL A 213 10.84 21.64 3.89
CA VAL A 213 10.14 22.13 2.69
C VAL A 213 8.65 22.24 3.02
N PRO A 214 8.09 23.44 3.14
CA PRO A 214 6.67 23.60 3.45
C PRO A 214 5.84 23.17 2.25
N THR A 215 4.96 22.19 2.45
CA THR A 215 4.02 21.74 1.43
C THR A 215 2.97 22.83 1.17
N ILE A 216 2.88 23.33 -0.05
CA ILE A 216 1.87 24.30 -0.46
C ILE A 216 0.55 23.59 -0.79
N LEU A 217 0.63 22.53 -1.58
CA LEU A 217 -0.53 21.72 -1.99
C LEU A 217 -0.09 20.29 -2.34
N LYS A 218 -1.08 19.38 -2.42
CA LYS A 218 -0.86 18.01 -2.90
C LYS A 218 -1.59 17.82 -4.22
N LEU A 219 -0.88 17.20 -5.17
CA LEU A 219 -1.42 16.77 -6.45
C LEU A 219 -1.51 15.25 -6.48
N ALA A 220 -2.59 14.72 -7.02
CA ALA A 220 -2.76 13.29 -7.21
C ALA A 220 -3.33 12.99 -8.60
N ASP A 221 -2.91 11.87 -9.16
CA ASP A 221 -3.53 11.27 -10.34
C ASP A 221 -4.65 10.33 -9.88
N LEU A 222 -5.90 10.75 -10.09
CA LEU A 222 -7.10 10.02 -9.67
C LEU A 222 -7.70 9.16 -10.79
N GLY A 223 -7.08 9.10 -11.96
CA GLY A 223 -7.55 8.27 -13.10
C GLY A 223 -7.43 6.76 -12.83
N ALA A 224 -6.54 6.37 -11.95
CA ALA A 224 -6.41 5.03 -11.41
C ALA A 224 -6.07 5.09 -9.92
N MET A 225 -6.48 4.05 -9.18
CA MET A 225 -6.22 3.94 -7.75
C MET A 225 -5.45 2.64 -7.47
N THR A 226 -4.49 2.71 -6.57
CA THR A 226 -3.82 1.55 -6.01
C THR A 226 -4.51 1.16 -4.72
N VAL A 227 -4.94 -0.09 -4.62
CA VAL A 227 -5.45 -0.67 -3.37
C VAL A 227 -4.28 -1.28 -2.62
N LYS A 228 -4.07 -0.83 -1.40
CA LYS A 228 -3.08 -1.36 -0.46
C LYS A 228 -3.81 -2.25 0.54
N ALA A 229 -3.82 -3.57 0.30
CA ALA A 229 -4.50 -4.55 1.13
C ALA A 229 -3.54 -5.11 2.19
N GLN A 230 -3.94 -5.06 3.46
CA GLN A 230 -3.15 -5.52 4.61
C GLN A 230 -3.42 -7.00 4.86
N VAL A 231 -2.52 -7.85 4.41
CA VAL A 231 -2.58 -9.30 4.57
C VAL A 231 -1.80 -9.71 5.81
N SER A 232 -2.36 -10.64 6.60
CA SER A 232 -1.68 -11.17 7.78
C SER A 232 -0.42 -11.97 7.41
N GLU A 233 0.56 -12.03 8.30
CA GLU A 233 1.77 -12.86 8.14
C GLU A 233 1.42 -14.35 7.93
N ALA A 234 0.36 -14.84 8.57
CA ALA A 234 -0.07 -16.23 8.45
C ALA A 234 -0.62 -16.59 7.05
N ASP A 235 -1.19 -15.59 6.36
CA ASP A 235 -1.85 -15.81 5.08
C ASP A 235 -0.97 -15.45 3.88
N VAL A 236 0.03 -14.56 4.05
CA VAL A 236 0.85 -14.08 2.95
C VAL A 236 1.61 -15.20 2.22
N ILE A 237 2.03 -16.25 2.95
CA ILE A 237 2.73 -17.42 2.39
C ILE A 237 1.85 -18.19 1.38
N ARG A 238 0.52 -18.10 1.54
CA ARG A 238 -0.47 -18.79 0.68
C ARG A 238 -0.77 -18.03 -0.60
N ILE A 239 -0.35 -16.77 -0.69
CA ILE A 239 -0.64 -15.88 -1.81
C ILE A 239 0.50 -15.97 -2.81
N GLY A 240 0.17 -16.33 -4.06
CA GLY A 240 1.09 -16.36 -5.20
C GLY A 240 1.03 -15.07 -6.02
N ASP A 241 1.95 -14.95 -6.98
CA ASP A 241 1.99 -13.84 -7.89
C ASP A 241 0.78 -13.79 -8.84
N ARG A 242 0.31 -12.59 -9.16
CA ARG A 242 -0.75 -12.32 -10.16
C ARG A 242 -2.10 -12.99 -9.89
N GLN A 243 -2.37 -13.36 -8.64
CA GLN A 243 -3.67 -13.92 -8.28
C GLN A 243 -4.82 -12.96 -8.60
N ALA A 244 -5.98 -13.52 -8.92
CA ALA A 244 -7.20 -12.76 -9.07
C ALA A 244 -7.60 -12.17 -7.70
N VAL A 245 -7.97 -10.90 -7.71
CA VAL A 245 -8.46 -10.18 -6.53
C VAL A 245 -9.78 -9.52 -6.90
N TYR A 246 -10.68 -9.47 -5.96
CA TYR A 246 -11.79 -8.53 -6.02
C TYR A 246 -11.89 -7.78 -4.69
N PHE A 247 -12.47 -6.61 -4.75
CA PHE A 247 -12.77 -5.84 -3.54
C PHE A 247 -14.12 -5.15 -3.66
N THR A 248 -14.66 -4.82 -2.51
CA THR A 248 -15.86 -3.98 -2.36
C THR A 248 -15.50 -2.77 -1.48
N ILE A 249 -16.22 -1.67 -1.65
CA ILE A 249 -16.12 -0.49 -0.79
C ILE A 249 -17.33 -0.44 0.13
N LEU A 250 -17.19 0.17 1.31
CA LEU A 250 -18.27 0.24 2.28
C LEU A 250 -19.55 0.92 1.75
N GLY A 251 -19.38 1.87 0.81
CA GLY A 251 -20.53 2.56 0.18
C GLY A 251 -21.27 1.74 -0.89
N GLU A 252 -20.62 0.70 -1.45
CA GLU A 252 -21.18 -0.18 -2.49
C GLU A 252 -20.79 -1.65 -2.19
N PRO A 253 -21.36 -2.28 -1.16
CA PRO A 253 -20.96 -3.64 -0.73
C PRO A 253 -21.30 -4.71 -1.77
N ASP A 254 -22.32 -4.49 -2.60
CA ASP A 254 -22.75 -5.44 -3.63
C ASP A 254 -21.95 -5.33 -4.93
N ARG A 255 -21.19 -4.26 -5.12
CA ARG A 255 -20.37 -4.05 -6.33
C ARG A 255 -18.97 -4.56 -6.12
N ARG A 256 -18.62 -5.64 -6.85
CA ARG A 256 -17.27 -6.21 -6.87
C ARG A 256 -16.43 -5.54 -7.95
N TYR A 257 -15.29 -4.98 -7.54
CA TYR A 257 -14.26 -4.47 -8.43
C TYR A 257 -13.20 -5.54 -8.60
N HIS A 258 -12.98 -5.98 -9.84
CA HIS A 258 -12.03 -7.05 -10.15
C HIS A 258 -10.68 -6.48 -10.58
N ALA A 259 -9.61 -7.08 -10.08
CA ALA A 259 -8.24 -6.73 -10.41
C ALA A 259 -7.33 -7.97 -10.36
N ARG A 260 -6.03 -7.76 -10.54
CA ARG A 260 -5.00 -8.77 -10.33
C ARG A 260 -3.94 -8.22 -9.40
N LEU A 261 -3.49 -9.04 -8.49
CA LEU A 261 -2.38 -8.72 -7.62
C LEU A 261 -1.14 -8.40 -8.46
N GLN A 262 -0.51 -7.25 -8.20
CA GLN A 262 0.70 -6.81 -8.88
C GLN A 262 1.95 -7.20 -8.09
N ALA A 263 1.93 -6.91 -6.78
CA ALA A 263 3.06 -7.17 -5.91
C ALA A 263 2.63 -7.27 -4.45
N ILE A 264 3.42 -7.99 -3.68
CA ILE A 264 3.37 -7.94 -2.21
C ILE A 264 4.63 -7.19 -1.76
N GLN A 265 4.47 -6.15 -0.95
CA GLN A 265 5.61 -5.42 -0.41
C GLN A 265 6.44 -6.34 0.48
N PRO A 266 7.76 -6.47 0.22
CA PRO A 266 8.62 -7.36 1.02
C PRO A 266 8.80 -6.87 2.46
N SER A 267 8.65 -5.57 2.70
CA SER A 267 8.75 -5.00 4.05
C SER A 267 7.40 -5.00 4.73
N PRO A 268 7.27 -5.65 5.90
CA PRO A 268 6.02 -5.65 6.65
C PRO A 268 5.74 -4.30 7.31
N GLU A 269 4.49 -4.05 7.56
CA GLU A 269 3.98 -2.96 8.39
C GLU A 269 3.52 -3.52 9.73
N LYS A 270 3.96 -2.91 10.83
CA LYS A 270 3.53 -3.29 12.18
C LYS A 270 2.43 -2.37 12.65
N ILE A 271 1.26 -2.93 12.90
CA ILE A 271 0.09 -2.21 13.39
C ILE A 271 -0.35 -2.89 14.69
N ASN A 272 -0.35 -2.16 15.81
CA ASN A 272 -0.76 -2.69 17.13
C ASN A 272 -0.08 -4.04 17.47
N ASN A 273 1.21 -4.16 17.25
CA ASN A 273 2.02 -5.36 17.48
C ASN A 273 1.74 -6.55 16.53
N ALA A 274 0.80 -6.44 15.61
CA ALA A 274 0.57 -7.44 14.56
C ALA A 274 1.35 -7.09 13.30
N VAL A 275 1.82 -8.11 12.59
CA VAL A 275 2.62 -7.99 11.35
C VAL A 275 1.72 -8.19 10.15
N PHE A 276 1.71 -7.20 9.25
CA PHE A 276 0.96 -7.24 8.00
C PHE A 276 1.88 -6.99 6.82
N PHE A 277 1.58 -7.64 5.71
CA PHE A 277 2.21 -7.40 4.42
C PHE A 277 1.22 -6.71 3.48
N ASN A 278 1.68 -5.69 2.77
CA ASN A 278 0.83 -4.95 1.87
C ASN A 278 0.80 -5.61 0.49
N ALA A 279 -0.34 -6.13 0.12
CA ALA A 279 -0.65 -6.60 -1.22
C ALA A 279 -1.18 -5.42 -2.06
N LEU A 280 -0.53 -5.14 -3.20
CA LEU A 280 -0.79 -3.98 -4.05
C LEU A 280 -1.40 -4.41 -5.38
N PHE A 281 -2.42 -3.68 -5.80
CA PHE A 281 -3.00 -3.83 -7.13
C PHE A 281 -3.69 -2.53 -7.57
N ASP A 282 -3.66 -2.24 -8.87
CA ASP A 282 -4.25 -1.04 -9.44
C ASP A 282 -5.62 -1.30 -10.02
N VAL A 283 -6.48 -0.31 -9.93
CA VAL A 283 -7.85 -0.32 -10.43
C VAL A 283 -8.11 0.98 -11.19
N PRO A 284 -8.64 0.91 -12.42
CA PRO A 284 -9.04 2.09 -13.15
C PRO A 284 -10.20 2.80 -12.45
N ASN A 285 -10.15 4.13 -12.45
CA ASN A 285 -11.17 4.98 -11.82
C ASN A 285 -11.71 6.05 -12.78
N PRO A 286 -12.26 5.67 -13.95
CA PRO A 286 -12.69 6.61 -14.98
C PRO A 286 -13.85 7.51 -14.52
N GLU A 287 -14.69 7.02 -13.62
CA GLU A 287 -15.84 7.75 -13.07
C GLU A 287 -15.46 8.62 -11.85
N HIS A 288 -14.21 8.61 -11.39
CA HIS A 288 -13.73 9.30 -10.18
C HIS A 288 -14.56 9.00 -8.92
N LYS A 289 -15.24 7.84 -8.86
CA LYS A 289 -16.02 7.40 -7.69
C LYS A 289 -15.14 6.93 -6.55
N LEU A 290 -14.02 6.29 -6.88
CA LEU A 290 -13.05 5.84 -5.90
C LEU A 290 -12.24 7.06 -5.43
N ARG A 291 -12.23 7.29 -4.12
CA ARG A 291 -11.53 8.43 -3.50
C ARG A 291 -10.36 7.96 -2.65
N ILE A 292 -9.45 8.87 -2.40
CA ILE A 292 -8.29 8.64 -1.52
C ILE A 292 -8.79 8.26 -0.13
N ASP A 293 -8.07 7.33 0.53
CA ASP A 293 -8.34 6.82 1.87
C ASP A 293 -9.68 6.10 2.06
N MET A 294 -10.39 5.76 0.98
CA MET A 294 -11.54 4.85 1.09
C MET A 294 -11.08 3.47 1.55
N THR A 295 -11.86 2.90 2.48
CA THR A 295 -11.65 1.53 2.95
C THR A 295 -12.25 0.54 1.97
N ALA A 296 -11.48 -0.50 1.64
CA ALA A 296 -11.87 -1.62 0.80
C ALA A 296 -11.84 -2.93 1.58
N GLN A 297 -12.82 -3.79 1.35
CA GLN A 297 -12.76 -5.19 1.75
C GLN A 297 -12.25 -6.00 0.56
N VAL A 298 -11.07 -6.57 0.71
CA VAL A 298 -10.34 -7.25 -0.38
C VAL A 298 -10.40 -8.75 -0.16
N ALA A 299 -10.73 -9.49 -1.22
CA ALA A 299 -10.66 -10.94 -1.27
C ALA A 299 -9.62 -11.35 -2.33
N ILE A 300 -8.54 -11.98 -1.88
CA ILE A 300 -7.49 -12.52 -2.74
C ILE A 300 -7.80 -13.99 -2.97
N MET A 301 -8.08 -14.37 -4.22
CA MET A 301 -8.52 -15.71 -4.59
C MET A 301 -7.37 -16.71 -4.54
N LEU A 302 -7.47 -17.70 -3.66
CA LEU A 302 -6.52 -18.81 -3.58
C LEU A 302 -6.90 -19.96 -4.49
N GLY A 303 -8.20 -20.15 -4.73
CA GLY A 303 -8.73 -21.19 -5.57
C GLY A 303 -10.25 -21.10 -5.70
N GLU A 304 -10.77 -21.67 -6.77
CA GLU A 304 -12.19 -21.74 -7.07
C GLU A 304 -12.53 -23.15 -7.59
N ALA A 305 -13.64 -23.69 -7.11
CA ALA A 305 -14.20 -24.92 -7.68
C ALA A 305 -15.69 -24.69 -7.96
N ARG A 306 -16.08 -24.85 -9.23
CA ARG A 306 -17.47 -24.63 -9.68
C ARG A 306 -18.22 -25.92 -9.76
N ASN A 307 -19.53 -25.88 -9.44
CA ASN A 307 -20.45 -27.01 -9.51
C ASN A 307 -19.91 -28.31 -8.85
N THR A 308 -19.29 -28.16 -7.68
CA THR A 308 -18.68 -29.28 -6.94
C THR A 308 -19.54 -29.72 -5.77
N LEU A 309 -19.35 -30.95 -5.30
CA LEU A 309 -20.00 -31.41 -4.07
C LEU A 309 -19.39 -30.71 -2.85
N LEU A 310 -20.28 -30.15 -2.02
CA LEU A 310 -19.93 -29.41 -0.81
C LEU A 310 -20.37 -30.15 0.42
N VAL A 311 -19.49 -30.21 1.41
CA VAL A 311 -19.78 -30.76 2.74
C VAL A 311 -19.38 -29.69 3.78
N PRO A 312 -20.20 -29.47 4.84
CA PRO A 312 -19.78 -28.59 5.93
C PRO A 312 -18.51 -29.13 6.61
N LEU A 313 -17.57 -28.23 6.93
CA LEU A 313 -16.32 -28.60 7.64
C LEU A 313 -16.58 -29.32 8.95
N ALA A 314 -17.70 -29.01 9.65
CA ALA A 314 -18.10 -29.64 10.90
C ALA A 314 -18.44 -31.15 10.75
N ALA A 315 -18.72 -31.62 9.53
CA ALA A 315 -18.98 -33.03 9.26
C ALA A 315 -17.70 -33.84 8.98
N LEU A 316 -16.56 -33.14 8.72
CA LEU A 316 -15.28 -33.80 8.45
C LEU A 316 -14.58 -34.17 9.76
N GLY A 317 -14.18 -35.44 9.86
CA GLY A 317 -13.24 -35.85 10.89
C GLY A 317 -11.83 -35.30 10.66
N THR A 318 -10.86 -35.86 11.39
CA THR A 318 -9.45 -35.49 11.22
C THR A 318 -9.02 -35.77 9.79
N ARG A 319 -8.44 -34.75 9.15
CA ARG A 319 -7.95 -34.86 7.78
C ARG A 319 -6.53 -35.40 7.77
N ASP A 320 -6.30 -36.44 6.99
CA ASP A 320 -4.98 -37.02 6.77
C ASP A 320 -4.16 -36.17 5.79
N LYS A 321 -2.83 -36.39 5.74
CA LYS A 321 -1.91 -35.67 4.85
C LYS A 321 -2.26 -35.79 3.36
N ASP A 322 -2.92 -36.90 3.00
CA ASP A 322 -3.34 -37.20 1.62
C ASP A 322 -4.69 -36.56 1.24
N GLY A 323 -5.24 -35.73 2.11
CA GLY A 323 -6.52 -35.03 1.88
C GLY A 323 -7.74 -35.93 2.11
N THR A 324 -7.55 -37.13 2.65
CA THR A 324 -8.63 -38.08 3.02
C THR A 324 -9.16 -37.75 4.43
N ALA A 325 -10.46 -37.79 4.59
CA ALA A 325 -11.11 -37.58 5.87
C ALA A 325 -12.28 -38.56 6.04
N ALA A 326 -12.57 -38.97 7.28
CA ALA A 326 -13.75 -39.76 7.58
C ALA A 326 -14.97 -38.87 7.77
N VAL A 327 -16.09 -39.21 7.14
CA VAL A 327 -17.38 -38.54 7.29
C VAL A 327 -18.43 -39.55 7.76
N ARG A 328 -19.18 -39.18 8.80
CA ARG A 328 -20.31 -39.99 9.27
C ARG A 328 -21.55 -39.64 8.43
N VAL A 329 -22.06 -40.62 7.71
CA VAL A 329 -23.25 -40.49 6.85
C VAL A 329 -24.42 -41.19 7.53
N LEU A 330 -25.54 -40.50 7.62
CA LEU A 330 -26.79 -41.06 8.14
C LEU A 330 -27.56 -41.71 6.99
N ARG A 331 -27.63 -43.04 6.99
CA ARG A 331 -28.39 -43.83 6.01
C ARG A 331 -29.83 -44.06 6.49
N ALA A 332 -30.68 -44.63 5.63
CA ALA A 332 -32.05 -45.01 5.97
C ALA A 332 -32.08 -45.94 7.20
N GLY A 333 -33.03 -45.71 8.11
CA GLY A 333 -33.16 -46.47 9.37
C GLY A 333 -32.21 -45.98 10.49
N GLN A 334 -31.69 -44.78 10.41
CA GLN A 334 -30.78 -44.17 11.41
C GLN A 334 -29.42 -44.90 11.55
N HIS A 335 -29.02 -45.66 10.55
CA HIS A 335 -27.72 -46.32 10.56
C HIS A 335 -26.61 -45.30 10.20
N VAL A 336 -25.60 -45.19 11.10
CA VAL A 336 -24.45 -44.32 10.86
C VAL A 336 -23.34 -45.13 10.22
N GLU A 337 -22.95 -44.72 9.01
CA GLU A 337 -21.85 -45.29 8.26
C GLU A 337 -20.68 -44.31 8.21
N SER A 338 -19.46 -44.79 8.49
CA SER A 338 -18.25 -43.99 8.34
C SER A 338 -17.68 -44.20 6.93
N VAL A 339 -17.73 -43.14 6.11
CA VAL A 339 -17.26 -43.13 4.72
C VAL A 339 -15.97 -42.34 4.62
N GLN A 340 -14.96 -42.92 3.96
CA GLN A 340 -13.74 -42.20 3.64
C GLN A 340 -13.97 -41.34 2.42
N VAL A 341 -13.74 -40.02 2.56
CA VAL A 341 -13.92 -39.03 1.50
C VAL A 341 -12.59 -38.39 1.14
N ARG A 342 -12.35 -38.18 -0.13
CA ARG A 342 -11.23 -37.38 -0.60
C ARG A 342 -11.69 -35.93 -0.79
N THR A 343 -11.09 -35.04 -0.04
CA THR A 343 -11.40 -33.60 -0.07
C THR A 343 -10.42 -32.82 -0.97
N GLY A 344 -10.91 -31.77 -1.61
CA GLY A 344 -10.11 -30.82 -2.37
C GLY A 344 -9.95 -29.48 -1.62
N LEU A 345 -10.39 -28.39 -2.29
CA LEU A 345 -10.41 -27.06 -1.69
C LEU A 345 -11.33 -27.01 -0.47
N ALA A 346 -10.98 -26.19 0.50
CA ALA A 346 -11.82 -25.93 1.68
C ALA A 346 -11.70 -24.46 2.10
N ASN A 347 -12.84 -23.87 2.43
CA ASN A 347 -12.90 -22.58 3.11
C ASN A 347 -13.33 -22.77 4.57
N ASN A 348 -13.66 -21.68 5.27
CA ASN A 348 -14.03 -21.75 6.71
C ASN A 348 -15.37 -22.42 7.01
N VAL A 349 -16.18 -22.71 6.01
CA VAL A 349 -17.55 -23.26 6.17
C VAL A 349 -17.71 -24.61 5.51
N HIS A 350 -17.23 -24.77 4.28
CA HIS A 350 -17.40 -25.96 3.45
C HIS A 350 -16.08 -26.50 2.92
N ALA A 351 -16.07 -27.78 2.61
CA ALA A 351 -14.99 -28.42 1.86
C ALA A 351 -15.56 -29.06 0.58
N GLN A 352 -14.76 -29.02 -0.46
CA GLN A 352 -15.00 -29.74 -1.70
C GLN A 352 -14.81 -31.22 -1.50
N VAL A 353 -15.75 -32.03 -1.98
CA VAL A 353 -15.63 -33.49 -2.03
C VAL A 353 -15.33 -33.92 -3.47
N LEU A 354 -14.18 -34.57 -3.65
CA LEU A 354 -13.72 -35.11 -4.92
C LEU A 354 -14.22 -36.55 -5.16
N ALA A 355 -14.37 -37.35 -4.08
CA ALA A 355 -14.84 -38.71 -4.13
C ALA A 355 -15.35 -39.16 -2.76
N GLY A 356 -16.27 -40.15 -2.71
CA GLY A 356 -16.75 -40.81 -1.51
C GLY A 356 -18.17 -40.44 -1.09
N LEU A 357 -18.76 -39.35 -1.58
CA LEU A 357 -20.16 -38.99 -1.31
C LEU A 357 -20.91 -38.69 -2.60
N VAL A 358 -22.22 -38.74 -2.52
CA VAL A 358 -23.13 -38.36 -3.61
C VAL A 358 -24.03 -37.22 -3.14
N GLU A 359 -24.55 -36.46 -4.12
CA GLU A 359 -25.50 -35.39 -3.84
C GLU A 359 -26.74 -35.91 -3.12
N GLY A 360 -27.17 -35.23 -2.05
CA GLY A 360 -28.31 -35.66 -1.24
C GLY A 360 -27.94 -36.53 -0.06
N ASP A 361 -26.72 -37.00 0.08
CA ASP A 361 -26.26 -37.71 1.29
C ASP A 361 -26.45 -36.83 2.54
N ARG A 362 -26.89 -37.44 3.65
CA ARG A 362 -26.99 -36.75 4.93
C ARG A 362 -25.75 -37.00 5.77
N VAL A 363 -24.94 -35.96 5.96
CA VAL A 363 -23.73 -36.01 6.77
C VAL A 363 -23.99 -35.50 8.19
N ILE A 364 -23.42 -36.14 9.19
CA ILE A 364 -23.58 -35.76 10.59
C ILE A 364 -22.58 -34.65 10.92
N THR A 365 -23.09 -33.51 11.38
CA THR A 365 -22.29 -32.34 11.78
C THR A 365 -22.13 -32.23 13.30
N GLY A 366 -22.97 -32.96 14.08
CA GLY A 366 -22.93 -32.95 15.53
C GLY A 366 -23.88 -33.95 16.15
N ASP A 367 -23.65 -34.28 17.40
CA ASP A 367 -24.53 -35.13 18.20
C ASP A 367 -25.41 -34.21 19.09
N ALA A 368 -26.74 -34.24 18.92
CA ALA A 368 -27.67 -33.33 19.64
C ALA A 368 -27.59 -33.54 21.16
N SER A 369 -27.34 -34.80 21.61
CA SER A 369 -27.19 -35.15 23.03
C SER A 369 -25.95 -34.50 23.69
N ALA A 370 -24.90 -34.21 22.92
CA ALA A 370 -23.67 -33.56 23.43
C ALA A 370 -23.84 -32.06 23.69
N MET A 371 -24.84 -31.42 23.07
CA MET A 371 -25.14 -29.98 23.28
C MET A 371 -26.07 -29.74 24.48
N ALA A 372 -26.95 -30.72 24.81
CA ALA A 372 -27.86 -30.61 25.96
C ALA A 372 -27.13 -30.66 27.32
N GLY A 373 -25.88 -31.22 27.36
CA GLY A 373 -25.09 -31.30 28.59
C GLY A 373 -24.13 -30.13 28.88
N LYS A 374 -24.08 -29.09 28.00
CA LYS A 374 -23.20 -27.92 28.21
C LYS A 374 -23.92 -26.62 28.59
N GLY A 375 -25.19 -26.70 28.92
CA GLY A 375 -26.03 -25.58 29.32
C GLY A 375 -26.44 -25.63 30.76
N GLU A 376 -25.51 -25.69 31.72
CA GLU A 376 -25.73 -25.28 33.10
C GLU A 376 -24.56 -24.38 33.57
N PRO A 377 -24.89 -23.33 34.33
CA PRO A 377 -24.08 -22.12 34.51
C PRO A 377 -22.83 -22.31 35.36
#